data_b28975b5303d92cc125f8bb05563f448
#
_entry.id   b28975b5303d92cc125f8bb05563f448
#
_cell.length_a   1.000
_cell.length_b   1.000
_cell.length_c   1.000
_cell.angle_alpha   90.00
_cell.angle_beta   90.00
_cell.angle_gamma   90.00
#
_symmetry.space_group_name_H-M   'P 1'
#
loop_
_entity.id
_entity.type
_entity.pdbx_description
1 polymer ?
#
loop_
_entity_poly.entity_id
_entity_poly.type
_entity_poly.pdbx_seq_one_letter_code
_entity_poly.pdbx_strand_id
1 'polypeptide(L)'
;VTVLSSSISVHSDEYRKNAEVMTGLVADLREKVAQVRRGGDEKARARHIERGKLLPRERVRHLLDVGSPFLELSQLAAWGMYGGDVPAAGIITGIGRVSGRECMVVANDATVKGGTYFPLTVKKHLRAQEIAL
;
A
#
# COMPACT_ATOMS: atom_id res chain seq x y z
N VAL A 1 -11.37 -2.61 -35.33
CA VAL A 1 -11.05 -2.94 -33.91
C VAL A 1 -11.06 -4.45 -33.79
N THR A 2 -9.91 -5.05 -33.46
CA THR A 2 -9.82 -6.50 -33.25
C THR A 2 -10.35 -6.83 -31.86
N VAL A 3 -11.46 -7.56 -31.79
CA VAL A 3 -12.02 -8.06 -30.54
C VAL A 3 -11.29 -9.36 -30.17
N LEU A 4 -10.73 -9.42 -28.99
CA LEU A 4 -10.16 -10.65 -28.45
C LEU A 4 -11.29 -11.62 -28.12
N SER A 5 -11.29 -12.79 -28.77
CA SER A 5 -12.24 -13.85 -28.45
C SER A 5 -11.71 -14.70 -27.29
N SER A 6 -12.60 -15.17 -26.42
CA SER A 6 -12.27 -16.09 -25.32
C SER A 6 -13.02 -17.40 -25.51
N SER A 7 -12.33 -18.53 -25.30
CA SER A 7 -12.92 -19.86 -25.25
C SER A 7 -13.32 -20.30 -23.82
N ILE A 8 -13.18 -19.41 -22.84
CA ILE A 8 -13.47 -19.72 -21.42
C ILE A 8 -14.97 -19.92 -21.24
N SER A 9 -15.35 -21.07 -20.67
CA SER A 9 -16.71 -21.35 -20.23
C SER A 9 -16.85 -21.07 -18.75
N VAL A 10 -17.55 -19.98 -18.40
CA VAL A 10 -17.79 -19.58 -17.00
C VAL A 10 -18.67 -20.58 -16.22
N HIS A 11 -19.32 -21.50 -16.91
CA HIS A 11 -20.17 -22.54 -16.31
C HIS A 11 -19.47 -23.89 -16.13
N SER A 12 -18.22 -24.02 -16.62
CA SER A 12 -17.45 -25.26 -16.46
C SER A 12 -17.02 -25.46 -15.01
N ASP A 13 -16.85 -26.72 -14.61
CA ASP A 13 -16.37 -27.06 -13.26
C ASP A 13 -14.92 -26.59 -13.05
N GLU A 14 -14.12 -26.61 -14.11
CA GLU A 14 -12.76 -26.09 -14.08
C GLU A 14 -12.74 -24.59 -13.78
N TYR A 15 -13.59 -23.80 -14.44
CA TYR A 15 -13.70 -22.37 -14.18
C TYR A 15 -14.10 -22.10 -12.73
N ARG A 16 -15.14 -22.79 -12.22
CA ARG A 16 -15.61 -22.62 -10.84
C ARG A 16 -14.51 -22.91 -9.83
N LYS A 17 -13.77 -24.01 -10.02
CA LYS A 17 -12.66 -24.40 -9.16
C LYS A 17 -11.52 -23.36 -9.17
N ASN A 18 -11.15 -22.87 -10.36
CA ASN A 18 -10.13 -21.84 -10.50
C ASN A 18 -10.58 -20.49 -9.89
N ALA A 19 -11.85 -20.13 -10.07
CA ALA A 19 -12.43 -18.92 -9.47
C ALA A 19 -12.45 -18.98 -7.95
N GLU A 20 -12.77 -20.12 -7.34
CA GLU A 20 -12.73 -20.33 -5.89
C GLU A 20 -11.32 -20.16 -5.35
N VAL A 21 -10.32 -20.81 -5.96
CA VAL A 21 -8.90 -20.67 -5.58
C VAL A 21 -8.46 -19.22 -5.69
N MET A 22 -8.75 -18.55 -6.80
CA MET A 22 -8.38 -17.15 -7.01
C MET A 22 -9.06 -16.22 -6.00
N THR A 23 -10.32 -16.47 -5.70
CA THR A 23 -11.08 -15.71 -4.67
C THR A 23 -10.40 -15.82 -3.31
N GLY A 24 -9.95 -17.02 -2.93
CA GLY A 24 -9.19 -17.24 -1.70
C GLY A 24 -7.87 -16.46 -1.67
N LEU A 25 -7.09 -16.50 -2.76
CA LEU A 25 -5.82 -15.76 -2.87
C LEU A 25 -6.04 -14.24 -2.79
N VAL A 26 -7.09 -13.73 -3.43
CA VAL A 26 -7.43 -12.30 -3.37
C VAL A 26 -7.89 -11.89 -1.97
N ALA A 27 -8.65 -12.74 -1.27
CA ALA A 27 -9.07 -12.49 0.10
C ALA A 27 -7.86 -12.41 1.05
N ASP A 28 -6.92 -13.35 0.95
CA ASP A 28 -5.68 -13.35 1.72
C ASP A 28 -4.83 -12.09 1.45
N LEU A 29 -4.67 -11.71 0.18
CA LEU A 29 -3.97 -10.48 -0.18
C LEU A 29 -4.64 -9.23 0.42
N ARG A 30 -5.96 -9.14 0.35
CA ARG A 30 -6.72 -8.00 0.91
C ARG A 30 -6.56 -7.91 2.43
N GLU A 31 -6.55 -9.03 3.12
CA GLU A 31 -6.33 -9.08 4.57
C GLU A 31 -4.93 -8.55 4.92
N LYS A 32 -3.89 -9.04 4.25
CA LYS A 32 -2.51 -8.58 4.45
C LYS A 32 -2.36 -7.08 4.18
N VAL A 33 -2.95 -6.57 3.10
CA VAL A 33 -2.96 -5.14 2.79
C VAL A 33 -3.70 -4.35 3.88
N ALA A 34 -4.83 -4.85 4.38
CA ALA A 34 -5.56 -4.20 5.46
C ALA A 34 -4.74 -4.12 6.75
N GLN A 35 -3.99 -5.17 7.09
CA GLN A 35 -3.07 -5.17 8.24
C GLN A 35 -1.97 -4.11 8.06
N VAL A 36 -1.28 -4.11 6.93
CA VAL A 36 -0.21 -3.16 6.63
C VAL A 36 -0.70 -1.71 6.65
N ARG A 37 -1.93 -1.48 6.18
CA ARG A 37 -2.53 -0.13 6.14
C ARG A 37 -2.75 0.49 7.52
N ARG A 38 -2.76 -0.28 8.58
CA ARG A 38 -2.86 0.24 9.96
C ARG A 38 -1.61 1.00 10.37
N GLY A 39 -0.45 0.70 9.76
CA GLY A 39 0.83 1.28 10.16
C GLY A 39 1.36 0.65 11.45
N GLY A 40 1.91 1.47 12.35
CA GLY A 40 2.42 1.00 13.64
C GLY A 40 1.34 0.45 14.58
N ASP A 41 1.76 -0.07 15.73
CA ASP A 41 0.88 -0.61 16.74
C ASP A 41 -0.11 0.45 17.28
N GLU A 42 -1.15 -0.01 17.96
CA GLU A 42 -2.21 0.86 18.45
C GLU A 42 -1.70 1.92 19.43
N LYS A 43 -0.76 1.55 20.30
CA LYS A 43 -0.15 2.47 21.27
C LYS A 43 0.65 3.57 20.59
N ALA A 44 1.42 3.23 19.55
CA ALA A 44 2.19 4.20 18.76
C ALA A 44 1.25 5.16 18.00
N ARG A 45 0.17 4.65 17.41
CA ARG A 45 -0.85 5.45 16.72
C ARG A 45 -1.60 6.38 17.68
N ALA A 46 -2.06 5.87 18.82
CA ALA A 46 -2.73 6.66 19.84
C ALA A 46 -1.85 7.83 20.30
N ARG A 47 -0.59 7.56 20.66
CA ARG A 47 0.38 8.60 21.05
C ARG A 47 0.62 9.62 19.95
N HIS A 48 0.60 9.20 18.67
CA HIS A 48 0.77 10.09 17.53
C HIS A 48 -0.41 11.07 17.41
N ILE A 49 -1.63 10.57 17.57
CA ILE A 49 -2.87 11.35 17.52
C ILE A 49 -2.97 12.30 18.74
N GLU A 50 -2.67 11.83 19.95
CA GLU A 50 -2.65 12.64 21.16
C GLU A 50 -1.74 13.87 21.05
N ARG A 51 -0.70 13.80 20.24
CA ARG A 51 0.20 14.92 19.91
C ARG A 51 -0.36 15.86 18.83
N GLY A 52 -1.61 15.73 18.45
CA GLY A 52 -2.26 16.54 17.41
C GLY A 52 -1.78 16.26 15.99
N LYS A 53 -1.17 15.08 15.73
CA LYS A 53 -0.63 14.73 14.43
C LYS A 53 -1.59 13.82 13.67
N LEU A 54 -1.78 14.08 12.39
CA LEU A 54 -2.49 13.19 11.48
C LEU A 54 -1.67 11.94 11.22
N LEU A 55 -2.33 10.79 11.08
CA LEU A 55 -1.69 9.56 10.63
C LEU A 55 -1.15 9.74 9.19
N PRO A 56 -0.07 9.03 8.82
CA PRO A 56 0.58 9.23 7.50
C PRO A 56 -0.36 9.09 6.31
N ARG A 57 -1.27 8.09 6.33
CA ARG A 57 -2.25 7.91 5.24
C ARG A 57 -3.28 9.03 5.17
N GLU A 58 -3.65 9.61 6.29
CA GLU A 58 -4.52 10.77 6.34
C GLU A 58 -3.81 12.00 5.76
N ARG A 59 -2.53 12.18 6.09
CA ARG A 59 -1.71 13.25 5.50
C ARG A 59 -1.61 13.12 3.99
N VAL A 60 -1.36 11.91 3.48
CA VAL A 60 -1.34 11.66 2.03
C VAL A 60 -2.70 12.00 1.42
N ARG A 61 -3.80 11.55 2.03
CA ARG A 61 -5.15 11.85 1.53
C ARG A 61 -5.45 13.35 1.49
N HIS A 62 -4.98 14.11 2.49
CA HIS A 62 -5.15 15.58 2.50
C HIS A 62 -4.24 16.31 1.52
N LEU A 63 -3.13 15.72 1.11
CA LEU A 63 -2.23 16.27 0.10
C LEU A 63 -2.78 16.13 -1.32
N LEU A 64 -3.48 15.02 -1.57
CA LEU A 64 -3.97 14.69 -2.90
C LEU A 64 -5.20 15.53 -3.27
N ASP A 65 -5.34 15.80 -4.55
CA ASP A 65 -6.54 16.46 -5.10
C ASP A 65 -7.79 15.64 -4.77
N VAL A 66 -8.86 16.33 -4.42
CA VAL A 66 -10.14 15.69 -4.04
C VAL A 66 -10.65 14.82 -5.18
N GLY A 67 -10.96 13.55 -4.85
CA GLY A 67 -11.47 12.58 -5.83
C GLY A 67 -10.41 11.99 -6.76
N SER A 68 -9.13 12.37 -6.64
CA SER A 68 -8.08 11.74 -7.43
C SER A 68 -7.66 10.39 -6.83
N PRO A 69 -7.34 9.39 -7.69
CA PRO A 69 -6.83 8.12 -7.21
C PRO A 69 -5.40 8.24 -6.66
N PHE A 70 -5.05 7.34 -5.74
CA PHE A 70 -3.67 7.15 -5.27
C PHE A 70 -3.21 5.74 -5.59
N LEU A 71 -2.23 5.61 -6.47
CA LEU A 71 -1.59 4.33 -6.78
C LEU A 71 -0.46 4.09 -5.76
N GLU A 72 -0.78 3.40 -4.67
CA GLU A 72 0.21 3.03 -3.67
C GLU A 72 1.12 1.90 -4.17
N LEU A 73 2.43 2.11 -4.09
CA LEU A 73 3.46 1.18 -4.56
C LEU A 73 4.05 0.38 -3.40
N SER A 74 4.35 -0.91 -3.66
CA SER A 74 5.06 -1.79 -2.72
C SER A 74 4.42 -1.83 -1.32
N GLN A 75 3.11 -1.98 -1.23
CA GLN A 75 2.36 -1.99 0.03
C GLN A 75 2.85 -3.09 0.98
N LEU A 76 3.22 -4.26 0.46
CA LEU A 76 3.69 -5.40 1.24
C LEU A 76 5.23 -5.44 1.44
N ALA A 77 5.93 -4.33 1.15
CA ALA A 77 7.36 -4.29 1.42
C ALA A 77 7.65 -4.59 2.90
N ALA A 78 8.66 -5.43 3.15
CA ALA A 78 9.04 -5.94 4.47
C ALA A 78 8.00 -6.84 5.16
N TRP A 79 6.97 -7.34 4.43
CA TRP A 79 6.03 -8.31 4.99
C TRP A 79 6.75 -9.55 5.54
N GLY A 80 6.47 -9.91 6.80
CA GLY A 80 7.11 -11.05 7.47
C GLY A 80 8.57 -10.83 7.85
N MET A 81 9.14 -9.65 7.61
CA MET A 81 10.51 -9.31 8.01
C MET A 81 10.51 -8.44 9.27
N TYR A 82 11.70 -8.36 9.91
CA TYR A 82 11.90 -7.53 11.11
C TYR A 82 10.93 -7.88 12.26
N GLY A 83 10.59 -9.17 12.41
CA GLY A 83 9.62 -9.63 13.41
C GLY A 83 8.17 -9.24 13.11
N GLY A 84 7.85 -8.79 11.89
CA GLY A 84 6.51 -8.31 11.50
C GLY A 84 6.21 -6.86 11.92
N ASP A 85 7.17 -6.18 12.53
CA ASP A 85 6.98 -4.88 13.19
C ASP A 85 7.18 -3.65 12.28
N VAL A 86 7.49 -3.88 10.98
CA VAL A 86 7.81 -2.79 10.04
C VAL A 86 6.90 -2.87 8.80
N PRO A 87 5.57 -2.70 8.97
CA PRO A 87 4.63 -2.77 7.87
C PRO A 87 4.94 -1.71 6.80
N ALA A 88 4.76 -2.08 5.52
CA ALA A 88 5.07 -1.26 4.34
C ALA A 88 6.51 -0.71 4.35
N ALA A 89 7.46 -1.39 5.01
CA ALA A 89 8.81 -0.92 5.24
C ALA A 89 8.88 0.45 5.94
N GLY A 90 7.87 0.82 6.74
CA GLY A 90 7.81 2.08 7.50
C GLY A 90 7.59 3.35 6.67
N ILE A 91 7.33 3.24 5.36
CA ILE A 91 7.02 4.38 4.48
C ILE A 91 5.89 4.07 3.50
N ILE A 92 5.12 5.08 3.16
CA ILE A 92 4.11 5.04 2.10
C ILE A 92 4.74 5.65 0.86
N THR A 93 4.70 4.94 -0.27
CA THR A 93 5.13 5.45 -1.57
C THR A 93 4.03 5.25 -2.59
N GLY A 94 3.84 6.19 -3.49
CA GLY A 94 2.80 6.06 -4.51
C GLY A 94 2.70 7.28 -5.41
N ILE A 95 1.92 7.12 -6.47
CA ILE A 95 1.64 8.16 -7.46
C ILE A 95 0.25 8.71 -7.19
N GLY A 96 0.13 10.01 -7.11
CA GLY A 96 -1.12 10.71 -6.94
C GLY A 96 -1.09 12.11 -7.51
N ARG A 97 -2.24 12.73 -7.64
CA ARG A 97 -2.36 14.08 -8.19
C ARG A 97 -2.34 15.11 -7.08
N VAL A 98 -1.48 16.12 -7.22
CA VAL A 98 -1.36 17.27 -6.32
C VAL A 98 -1.42 18.54 -7.15
N SER A 99 -2.42 19.38 -6.93
CA SER A 99 -2.63 20.64 -7.69
C SER A 99 -2.61 20.40 -9.20
N GLY A 100 -3.33 19.36 -9.65
CA GLY A 100 -3.47 19.01 -11.07
C GLY A 100 -2.28 18.28 -11.70
N ARG A 101 -1.20 18.03 -10.94
CA ARG A 101 0.01 17.37 -11.44
C ARG A 101 0.19 15.98 -10.81
N GLU A 102 0.63 15.02 -11.60
CA GLU A 102 1.03 13.72 -11.09
C GLU A 102 2.37 13.84 -10.36
N CYS A 103 2.38 13.35 -9.12
CA CYS A 103 3.54 13.44 -8.23
C CYS A 103 3.82 12.07 -7.62
N MET A 104 5.11 11.74 -7.48
CA MET A 104 5.54 10.68 -6.58
C MET A 104 5.47 11.21 -5.14
N VAL A 105 4.68 10.55 -4.31
CA VAL A 105 4.54 10.85 -2.90
C VAL A 105 5.34 9.83 -2.09
N VAL A 106 6.18 10.32 -1.17
CA VAL A 106 6.88 9.51 -0.17
C VAL A 106 6.55 10.07 1.20
N ALA A 107 5.91 9.27 2.03
CA ALA A 107 5.52 9.67 3.38
C ALA A 107 6.07 8.68 4.42
N ASN A 108 6.92 9.17 5.32
CA ASN A 108 7.45 8.37 6.42
C ASN A 108 6.36 8.12 7.47
N ASP A 109 6.29 6.88 7.99
CA ASP A 109 5.36 6.50 9.04
C ASP A 109 6.04 6.53 10.42
N ALA A 110 5.88 7.65 11.12
CA ALA A 110 6.43 7.80 12.47
C ALA A 110 5.77 6.88 13.52
N THR A 111 4.66 6.22 13.20
CA THR A 111 4.05 5.21 14.09
C THR A 111 4.75 3.86 14.00
N VAL A 112 5.53 3.64 12.94
CA VAL A 112 6.35 2.44 12.73
C VAL A 112 7.76 2.72 13.26
N LYS A 113 8.10 2.12 14.40
CA LYS A 113 9.42 2.27 15.04
C LYS A 113 9.96 3.71 15.09
N GLY A 114 9.06 4.68 15.33
CA GLY A 114 9.42 6.10 15.41
C GLY A 114 9.82 6.73 14.06
N GLY A 115 9.59 6.07 12.94
CA GLY A 115 10.02 6.52 11.61
C GLY A 115 11.45 6.12 11.25
N THR A 116 12.02 5.13 11.96
CA THR A 116 13.36 4.60 11.68
C THR A 116 13.43 3.98 10.28
N TYR A 117 14.54 4.24 9.59
CA TYR A 117 14.86 3.63 8.30
C TYR A 117 15.57 2.29 8.47
N PHE A 118 14.95 1.25 7.97
CA PHE A 118 15.53 -0.09 7.82
C PHE A 118 16.10 -0.27 6.40
N PRO A 119 16.90 -1.30 6.13
CA PRO A 119 17.44 -1.55 4.78
C PRO A 119 16.37 -1.60 3.69
N LEU A 120 15.20 -2.23 3.96
CA LEU A 120 14.09 -2.24 3.00
C LEU A 120 13.35 -0.90 2.90
N THR A 121 13.36 -0.08 3.93
CA THR A 121 12.86 1.29 3.85
C THR A 121 13.65 2.09 2.82
N VAL A 122 14.98 2.00 2.90
CA VAL A 122 15.89 2.65 1.94
C VAL A 122 15.64 2.15 0.51
N LYS A 123 15.59 0.83 0.30
CA LYS A 123 15.31 0.25 -1.03
C LYS A 123 13.98 0.72 -1.61
N LYS A 124 12.93 0.75 -0.80
CA LYS A 124 11.61 1.23 -1.22
C LYS A 124 11.64 2.71 -1.58
N HIS A 125 12.35 3.54 -0.80
CA HIS A 125 12.50 4.96 -1.07
C HIS A 125 13.27 5.20 -2.37
N LEU A 126 14.41 4.54 -2.57
CA LEU A 126 15.19 4.63 -3.81
C LEU A 126 14.36 4.20 -5.02
N ARG A 127 13.57 3.12 -4.89
CA ARG A 127 12.69 2.69 -5.98
C ARG A 127 11.62 3.73 -6.32
N ALA A 128 11.09 4.42 -5.33
CA ALA A 128 10.15 5.52 -5.57
C ALA A 128 10.81 6.67 -6.34
N GLN A 129 12.07 7.00 -6.01
CA GLN A 129 12.84 8.02 -6.74
C GLN A 129 13.13 7.60 -8.19
N GLU A 130 13.50 6.34 -8.42
CA GLU A 130 13.71 5.81 -9.77
C GLU A 130 12.45 5.88 -10.66
N ILE A 131 11.27 5.65 -10.05
CA ILE A 131 9.99 5.74 -10.77
C ILE A 131 9.60 7.20 -11.06
N ALA A 132 10.06 8.13 -10.23
CA ALA A 132 9.77 9.55 -10.38
C ALA A 132 10.59 10.24 -11.49
N LEU A 133 11.70 9.63 -11.92
CA LEU A 133 12.58 10.12 -13.00
C LEU A 133 12.05 9.73 -14.37
#